data_c98a32a95344974139b4e98b012df23a
#
_entry.id   c98a32a95344974139b4e98b012df23a
#
_cell.length_a   1.000
_cell.length_b   1.000
_cell.length_c   1.000
_cell.angle_alpha   90.00
_cell.angle_beta   90.00
_cell.angle_gamma   90.00
#
_symmetry.space_group_name_H-M   'P 1'
#
loop_
_entity.id
_entity.type
_entity.pdbx_description
1 polymer ?
#
loop_
_entity_poly.entity_id
_entity_poly.type
_entity_poly.pdbx_seq_one_letter_code
_entity_poly.pdbx_strand_id
1 'polypeptide(L)'
;MILLLPDFVGHPSCFQTLLSHLPEQVESANYHTLAMKEDLSELADLIADGLKYKPTWIIGYSFGGALGYELCQRNFPTAHLVMVDSHLPSSSLREMPVDEQYQHWLTTDIQDWLSLMQELNEIKLPVILNNISLFNQWQPKPALQQAWWIRCTRNNINVNTDWHLLIQYIHQFDASVCHHEVMKESSVISYLIKLTQGVTFS
;
A
#
# COMPACT_ATOMS: atom_id res chain seq x y z
N MET A 1 0.37 -16.26 7.65
CA MET A 1 -0.21 -14.99 8.10
C MET A 1 -0.23 -14.00 6.94
N ILE A 2 -1.29 -13.21 6.80
CA ILE A 2 -1.40 -12.12 5.82
C ILE A 2 -1.11 -10.80 6.56
N LEU A 3 -0.20 -9.98 6.03
CA LEU A 3 0.06 -8.62 6.51
C LEU A 3 -0.59 -7.62 5.56
N LEU A 4 -1.39 -6.71 6.11
CA LEU A 4 -2.03 -5.63 5.37
C LEU A 4 -1.32 -4.31 5.68
N LEU A 5 -0.95 -3.57 4.64
CA LEU A 5 -0.25 -2.29 4.73
C LEU A 5 -1.13 -1.19 4.12
N PRO A 6 -1.63 -0.24 4.92
CA PRO A 6 -2.48 0.85 4.46
C PRO A 6 -1.79 1.83 3.50
N ASP A 7 -2.55 2.83 3.10
CA ASP A 7 -2.10 4.00 2.36
C ASP A 7 -1.26 4.98 3.22
N PHE A 8 -1.05 6.19 2.72
CA PHE A 8 -0.29 7.23 3.43
C PHE A 8 -0.85 7.62 4.79
N VAL A 9 -2.13 7.41 5.03
CA VAL A 9 -2.73 7.70 6.34
C VAL A 9 -2.23 6.72 7.41
N GLY A 10 -1.88 5.51 6.99
CA GLY A 10 -1.31 4.50 7.87
C GLY A 10 -2.32 3.83 8.80
N HIS A 11 -3.62 4.04 8.58
CA HIS A 11 -4.69 3.48 9.39
C HIS A 11 -5.37 2.29 8.70
N PRO A 12 -5.63 1.17 9.39
CA PRO A 12 -6.13 -0.07 8.78
C PRO A 12 -7.58 -0.05 8.30
N SER A 13 -8.34 1.04 8.52
CA SER A 13 -9.75 1.13 8.13
C SER A 13 -10.01 0.98 6.63
N CYS A 14 -9.03 1.30 5.78
CA CYS A 14 -9.14 1.05 4.34
C CYS A 14 -9.36 -0.43 4.00
N PHE A 15 -9.01 -1.35 4.88
CA PHE A 15 -9.19 -2.79 4.71
C PHE A 15 -10.45 -3.35 5.36
N GLN A 16 -11.34 -2.53 5.92
CA GLN A 16 -12.49 -3.01 6.70
C GLN A 16 -13.35 -4.02 5.92
N THR A 17 -13.62 -3.76 4.66
CA THR A 17 -14.40 -4.68 3.80
C THR A 17 -13.62 -5.97 3.54
N LEU A 18 -12.32 -5.90 3.24
CA LEU A 18 -11.49 -7.07 2.99
C LEU A 18 -11.36 -7.96 4.24
N LEU A 19 -11.15 -7.35 5.41
CA LEU A 19 -10.98 -8.07 6.68
C LEU A 19 -12.16 -8.98 7.02
N SER A 20 -13.39 -8.59 6.65
CA SER A 20 -14.58 -9.43 6.89
C SER A 20 -14.61 -10.72 6.07
N HIS A 21 -13.73 -10.88 5.08
CA HIS A 21 -13.68 -12.03 4.17
C HIS A 21 -12.36 -12.83 4.27
N LEU A 22 -11.37 -12.34 5.00
CA LEU A 22 -10.09 -13.02 5.15
C LEU A 22 -10.10 -14.00 6.35
N PRO A 23 -9.21 -15.00 6.36
CA PRO A 23 -9.07 -15.93 7.48
C PRO A 23 -8.56 -15.23 8.74
N GLU A 24 -8.66 -15.91 9.90
CA GLU A 24 -8.29 -15.34 11.21
C GLU A 24 -6.81 -14.89 11.34
N GLN A 25 -5.90 -15.42 10.54
CA GLN A 25 -4.47 -15.08 10.60
C GLN A 25 -4.13 -13.88 9.73
N VAL A 26 -4.74 -12.73 10.01
CA VAL A 26 -4.48 -11.45 9.35
C VAL A 26 -4.02 -10.43 10.38
N GLU A 27 -2.99 -9.69 10.05
CA GLU A 27 -2.51 -8.55 10.83
C GLU A 27 -2.48 -7.30 9.94
N SER A 28 -3.02 -6.20 10.43
CA SER A 28 -2.95 -4.90 9.72
C SER A 28 -1.98 -3.99 10.45
N ALA A 29 -0.98 -3.51 9.74
CA ALA A 29 -0.08 -2.51 10.30
C ALA A 29 -0.84 -1.21 10.55
N ASN A 30 -0.59 -0.59 11.70
CA ASN A 30 -1.13 0.70 12.07
C ASN A 30 0.02 1.68 12.33
N TYR A 31 0.62 2.18 11.25
CA TYR A 31 1.73 3.14 11.36
C TYR A 31 1.26 4.59 11.54
N HIS A 32 -0.05 4.84 11.54
CA HIS A 32 -0.63 6.12 11.95
C HIS A 32 -0.26 6.50 13.40
N THR A 33 -0.01 5.51 14.25
CA THR A 33 0.35 5.71 15.67
C THR A 33 1.85 5.62 15.93
N LEU A 34 2.65 5.26 14.95
CA LEU A 34 4.10 5.11 15.09
C LEU A 34 4.81 6.48 15.09
N ALA A 35 6.00 6.50 15.66
CA ALA A 35 6.87 7.65 15.58
C ALA A 35 7.31 7.92 14.13
N MET A 36 7.45 9.19 13.75
CA MET A 36 7.99 9.59 12.45
C MET A 36 9.38 8.98 12.23
N LYS A 37 9.66 8.64 10.98
CA LYS A 37 10.89 8.01 10.54
C LYS A 37 11.63 8.89 9.55
N GLU A 38 12.93 8.63 9.38
CA GLU A 38 13.77 9.37 8.44
C GLU A 38 13.74 8.77 7.03
N ASP A 39 13.59 7.44 6.94
CA ASP A 39 13.46 6.75 5.65
C ASP A 39 12.45 5.58 5.70
N LEU A 40 12.08 5.08 4.50
CA LEU A 40 11.08 4.02 4.36
C LEU A 40 11.57 2.68 4.92
N SER A 41 12.89 2.45 4.92
CA SER A 41 13.48 1.22 5.46
C SER A 41 13.33 1.15 6.98
N GLU A 42 13.49 2.27 7.69
CA GLU A 42 13.27 2.33 9.14
C GLU A 42 11.81 2.05 9.50
N LEU A 43 10.86 2.54 8.70
CA LEU A 43 9.45 2.23 8.91
C LEU A 43 9.17 0.74 8.65
N ALA A 44 9.78 0.16 7.62
CA ALA A 44 9.66 -1.26 7.32
C ALA A 44 10.25 -2.12 8.46
N ASP A 45 11.44 -1.81 8.94
CA ASP A 45 12.10 -2.53 10.03
C ASP A 45 11.26 -2.45 11.33
N LEU A 46 10.71 -1.27 11.66
CA LEU A 46 9.86 -1.10 12.83
C LEU A 46 8.57 -1.93 12.74
N ILE A 47 7.95 -2.01 11.56
CA ILE A 47 6.78 -2.87 11.35
C ILE A 47 7.17 -4.33 11.50
N ALA A 48 8.30 -4.75 10.88
CA ALA A 48 8.77 -6.13 10.95
C ALA A 48 9.04 -6.58 12.39
N ASP A 49 9.67 -5.73 13.19
CA ASP A 49 9.97 -5.99 14.61
C ASP A 49 8.71 -6.09 15.48
N GLY A 50 7.64 -5.39 15.10
CA GLY A 50 6.35 -5.43 15.80
C GLY A 50 5.49 -6.66 15.51
N LEU A 51 5.79 -7.41 14.44
CA LEU A 51 4.96 -8.55 14.04
C LEU A 51 5.18 -9.76 14.93
N LYS A 52 4.07 -10.38 15.33
CA LYS A 52 4.09 -11.63 16.11
C LYS A 52 4.52 -12.84 15.26
N TYR A 53 4.19 -12.85 13.98
CA TYR A 53 4.47 -13.95 13.06
C TYR A 53 5.00 -13.42 11.73
N LYS A 54 5.84 -14.20 11.05
CA LYS A 54 6.32 -13.85 9.71
C LYS A 54 5.17 -13.95 8.69
N PRO A 55 4.95 -12.94 7.86
CA PRO A 55 3.94 -12.99 6.82
C PRO A 55 4.35 -13.95 5.69
N THR A 56 3.37 -14.67 5.15
CA THR A 56 3.50 -15.40 3.87
C THR A 56 2.96 -14.56 2.71
N TRP A 57 2.04 -13.64 3.01
CA TRP A 57 1.48 -12.67 2.08
C TRP A 57 1.57 -11.27 2.66
N ILE A 58 1.97 -10.32 1.85
CA ILE A 58 1.95 -8.88 2.16
C ILE A 58 1.07 -8.21 1.11
N ILE A 59 -0.01 -7.58 1.55
CA ILE A 59 -0.94 -6.84 0.69
C ILE A 59 -0.80 -5.37 1.02
N GLY A 60 -0.22 -4.61 0.11
CA GLY A 60 -0.01 -3.16 0.28
C GLY A 60 -0.92 -2.35 -0.62
N TYR A 61 -1.71 -1.44 -0.05
CA TYR A 61 -2.56 -0.51 -0.77
C TYR A 61 -1.87 0.84 -0.91
N SER A 62 -1.83 1.38 -2.13
CA SER A 62 -1.24 2.69 -2.41
C SER A 62 0.23 2.76 -1.90
N PHE A 63 0.57 3.66 -1.00
CA PHE A 63 1.86 3.73 -0.30
C PHE A 63 2.27 2.41 0.35
N GLY A 64 1.29 1.66 0.87
CA GLY A 64 1.54 0.34 1.44
C GLY A 64 2.20 -0.65 0.49
N GLY A 65 2.05 -0.48 -0.84
CA GLY A 65 2.76 -1.31 -1.82
C GLY A 65 4.26 -1.03 -1.87
N ALA A 66 4.68 0.23 -1.78
CA ALA A 66 6.10 0.59 -1.67
C ALA A 66 6.70 0.08 -0.36
N LEU A 67 5.97 0.22 0.75
CA LEU A 67 6.37 -0.31 2.05
C LEU A 67 6.44 -1.84 2.06
N GLY A 68 5.49 -2.51 1.38
CA GLY A 68 5.50 -3.95 1.18
C GLY A 68 6.70 -4.43 0.36
N TYR A 69 7.10 -3.65 -0.65
CA TYR A 69 8.31 -3.92 -1.42
C TYR A 69 9.56 -3.89 -0.53
N GLU A 70 9.73 -2.86 0.30
CA GLU A 70 10.83 -2.77 1.26
C GLU A 70 10.83 -3.95 2.25
N LEU A 71 9.67 -4.28 2.81
CA LEU A 71 9.53 -5.43 3.72
C LEU A 71 9.93 -6.76 3.06
N CYS A 72 9.50 -7.00 1.81
CA CYS A 72 9.89 -8.21 1.08
C CYS A 72 11.39 -8.23 0.80
N GLN A 73 11.97 -7.09 0.42
CA GLN A 73 13.39 -7.01 0.11
C GLN A 73 14.27 -7.24 1.34
N ARG A 74 13.89 -6.71 2.50
CA ARG A 74 14.74 -6.62 3.69
C ARG A 74 14.44 -7.69 4.74
N ASN A 75 13.17 -7.86 5.07
CA ASN A 75 12.75 -8.59 6.25
C ASN A 75 12.12 -9.95 5.92
N PHE A 76 11.38 -10.03 4.79
CA PHE A 76 10.57 -11.20 4.45
C PHE A 76 10.76 -11.63 2.98
N PRO A 77 11.96 -12.06 2.55
CA PRO A 77 12.27 -12.34 1.14
C PRO A 77 11.48 -13.53 0.55
N THR A 78 10.81 -14.31 1.38
CA THR A 78 9.96 -15.44 0.95
C THR A 78 8.47 -15.09 0.96
N ALA A 79 8.09 -13.88 1.39
CA ALA A 79 6.70 -13.45 1.35
C ALA A 79 6.28 -13.07 -0.08
N HIS A 80 5.03 -13.34 -0.40
CA HIS A 80 4.41 -12.92 -1.65
C HIS A 80 3.87 -11.49 -1.52
N LEU A 81 4.26 -10.61 -2.43
CA LEU A 81 3.81 -9.22 -2.46
C LEU A 81 2.61 -9.04 -3.39
N VAL A 82 1.55 -8.43 -2.88
CA VAL A 82 0.43 -7.90 -3.66
C VAL A 82 0.39 -6.39 -3.49
N MET A 83 0.50 -5.69 -4.59
CA MET A 83 0.41 -4.23 -4.65
C MET A 83 -0.95 -3.83 -5.19
N VAL A 84 -1.74 -3.09 -4.41
CA VAL A 84 -3.07 -2.61 -4.84
C VAL A 84 -2.98 -1.13 -5.14
N ASP A 85 -3.10 -0.81 -6.41
CA ASP A 85 -3.00 0.54 -6.98
C ASP A 85 -1.84 1.37 -6.43
N SER A 86 -0.68 0.72 -6.36
CA SER A 86 0.58 1.31 -5.88
C SER A 86 1.41 1.78 -7.07
N HIS A 87 2.07 2.90 -6.90
CA HIS A 87 2.89 3.54 -7.91
C HIS A 87 4.30 3.80 -7.40
N LEU A 88 5.23 4.07 -8.31
CA LEU A 88 6.56 4.56 -7.96
C LEU A 88 6.55 6.09 -7.85
N PRO A 89 7.38 6.68 -6.98
CA PRO A 89 7.48 8.13 -6.90
C PRO A 89 8.04 8.70 -8.22
N SER A 90 7.24 9.52 -8.91
CA SER A 90 7.67 10.20 -10.13
C SER A 90 8.59 11.37 -9.82
N SER A 91 9.38 11.83 -10.83
CA SER A 91 10.21 13.04 -10.67
C SER A 91 9.38 14.27 -10.32
N SER A 92 8.21 14.42 -10.94
CA SER A 92 7.31 15.54 -10.65
C SER A 92 6.78 15.54 -9.21
N LEU A 93 6.49 14.34 -8.65
CA LEU A 93 6.10 14.24 -7.24
C LEU A 93 7.25 14.59 -6.31
N ARG A 94 8.49 14.16 -6.63
CA ARG A 94 9.66 14.47 -5.81
C ARG A 94 9.97 15.98 -5.74
N GLU A 95 9.65 16.71 -6.79
CA GLU A 95 9.86 18.16 -6.91
C GLU A 95 8.75 19.00 -6.26
N MET A 96 7.57 18.40 -6.05
CA MET A 96 6.43 19.09 -5.45
C MET A 96 6.55 19.12 -3.92
N PRO A 97 6.33 20.27 -3.25
CA PRO A 97 6.27 20.33 -1.80
C PRO A 97 5.26 19.35 -1.20
N VAL A 98 5.60 18.73 -0.07
CA VAL A 98 4.81 17.64 0.54
C VAL A 98 3.40 18.09 0.93
N ASP A 99 3.28 19.33 1.40
CA ASP A 99 1.99 19.95 1.74
C ASP A 99 1.11 20.20 0.51
N GLU A 100 1.70 20.56 -0.62
CA GLU A 100 0.99 20.71 -1.90
C GLU A 100 0.51 19.34 -2.43
N GLN A 101 1.35 18.30 -2.31
CA GLN A 101 0.95 16.93 -2.65
C GLN A 101 -0.23 16.47 -1.80
N TYR A 102 -0.17 16.72 -0.49
CA TYR A 102 -1.25 16.40 0.43
C TYR A 102 -2.55 17.13 0.02
N GLN A 103 -2.50 18.44 -0.28
CA GLN A 103 -3.66 19.20 -0.73
C GLN A 103 -4.22 18.67 -2.06
N HIS A 104 -3.36 18.30 -3.00
CA HIS A 104 -3.77 17.70 -4.26
C HIS A 104 -4.54 16.39 -4.04
N TRP A 105 -4.06 15.51 -3.17
CA TRP A 105 -4.75 14.25 -2.86
C TRP A 105 -6.06 14.45 -2.11
N LEU A 106 -6.12 15.42 -1.21
CA LEU A 106 -7.36 15.79 -0.52
C LEU A 106 -8.50 16.15 -1.48
N THR A 107 -8.15 16.80 -2.59
CA THR A 107 -9.14 17.26 -3.58
C THR A 107 -9.52 16.19 -4.60
N THR A 108 -8.69 15.18 -4.80
CA THR A 108 -8.87 14.19 -5.86
C THR A 108 -9.29 12.81 -5.37
N ASP A 109 -8.70 12.31 -4.28
CA ASP A 109 -8.80 10.89 -3.94
C ASP A 109 -9.24 10.58 -2.50
N ILE A 110 -9.15 11.53 -1.56
CA ILE A 110 -9.23 11.24 -0.13
C ILE A 110 -10.46 11.86 0.56
N GLN A 111 -11.26 12.65 -0.13
CA GLN A 111 -12.31 13.46 0.50
C GLN A 111 -13.33 12.63 1.32
N ASP A 112 -13.75 11.46 0.81
CA ASP A 112 -14.65 10.55 1.54
C ASP A 112 -13.97 9.93 2.76
N TRP A 113 -12.68 9.72 2.66
CA TRP A 113 -11.86 9.08 3.68
C TRP A 113 -11.54 10.04 4.84
N LEU A 114 -11.26 11.30 4.52
CA LEU A 114 -11.02 12.34 5.52
C LEU A 114 -12.27 12.66 6.33
N SER A 115 -13.44 12.61 5.72
CA SER A 115 -14.70 12.76 6.42
C SER A 115 -14.84 11.68 7.51
N LEU A 116 -14.53 10.43 7.19
CA LEU A 116 -14.52 9.33 8.15
C LEU A 116 -13.48 9.52 9.26
N MET A 117 -12.27 9.97 8.90
CA MET A 117 -11.18 10.18 9.86
C MET A 117 -11.41 11.42 10.72
N GLN A 118 -12.04 12.47 10.21
CA GLN A 118 -12.43 13.64 10.98
C GLN A 118 -13.51 13.29 12.03
N GLU A 119 -14.44 12.41 11.68
CA GLU A 119 -15.41 11.88 12.63
C GLU A 119 -14.74 11.08 13.78
N LEU A 120 -13.61 10.42 13.49
CA LEU A 120 -12.86 9.62 14.47
C LEU A 120 -11.87 10.44 15.32
N ASN A 121 -11.71 11.75 15.07
CA ASN A 121 -10.73 12.62 15.75
C ASN A 121 -9.27 12.10 15.70
N GLU A 122 -8.94 11.27 14.73
CA GLU A 122 -7.68 10.50 14.68
C GLU A 122 -6.66 10.97 13.64
N ILE A 123 -6.93 12.06 12.91
CA ILE A 123 -6.00 12.50 11.84
C ILE A 123 -4.73 13.11 12.42
N LYS A 124 -3.64 12.40 12.28
CA LYS A 124 -2.30 12.93 12.57
C LYS A 124 -1.65 13.44 11.27
N LEU A 125 -1.99 14.65 10.87
CA LEU A 125 -1.40 15.30 9.69
C LEU A 125 0.14 15.16 9.62
N PRO A 126 0.91 15.34 10.70
CA PRO A 126 2.36 15.16 10.65
C PRO A 126 2.79 13.76 10.20
N VAL A 127 2.04 12.70 10.56
CA VAL A 127 2.35 11.32 10.13
C VAL A 127 2.11 11.16 8.64
N ILE A 128 1.01 11.70 8.12
CA ILE A 128 0.70 11.65 6.69
C ILE A 128 1.79 12.37 5.88
N LEU A 129 2.16 13.58 6.28
CA LEU A 129 3.22 14.35 5.63
C LEU A 129 4.57 13.63 5.70
N ASN A 130 4.88 12.97 6.83
CA ASN A 130 6.07 12.15 6.94
C ASN A 130 6.03 10.96 5.95
N ASN A 131 4.94 10.22 5.87
CA ASN A 131 4.80 9.09 4.94
C ASN A 131 4.95 9.52 3.48
N ILE A 132 4.41 10.69 3.10
CA ILE A 132 4.61 11.29 1.77
C ILE A 132 6.10 11.60 1.55
N SER A 133 6.76 12.19 2.55
CA SER A 133 8.19 12.50 2.47
C SER A 133 9.04 11.24 2.32
N LEU A 134 8.77 10.19 3.09
CA LEU A 134 9.45 8.90 2.99
C LEU A 134 9.31 8.30 1.59
N PHE A 135 8.10 8.34 1.04
CA PHE A 135 7.84 7.85 -0.30
C PHE A 135 8.61 8.64 -1.36
N ASN A 136 8.62 9.96 -1.30
CA ASN A 136 9.33 10.81 -2.26
C ASN A 136 10.85 10.60 -2.23
N GLN A 137 11.42 10.33 -1.06
CA GLN A 137 12.84 10.08 -0.88
C GLN A 137 13.23 8.64 -1.22
N TRP A 138 12.26 7.73 -1.27
CA TRP A 138 12.51 6.32 -1.50
C TRP A 138 13.15 6.05 -2.86
N GLN A 139 14.25 5.30 -2.84
CA GLN A 139 15.01 4.91 -4.03
C GLN A 139 15.16 3.39 -4.06
N PRO A 140 14.11 2.68 -4.53
CA PRO A 140 14.14 1.22 -4.57
C PRO A 140 15.22 0.69 -5.50
N LYS A 141 15.77 -0.48 -5.14
CA LYS A 141 16.69 -1.23 -5.99
C LYS A 141 15.99 -2.47 -6.54
N PRO A 142 16.29 -2.91 -7.78
CA PRO A 142 15.75 -4.16 -8.31
C PRO A 142 16.06 -5.34 -7.38
N ALA A 143 15.03 -6.04 -6.89
CA ALA A 143 15.23 -7.11 -5.91
C ALA A 143 14.21 -8.25 -5.99
N LEU A 144 12.96 -8.00 -6.35
CA LEU A 144 11.93 -9.03 -6.30
C LEU A 144 11.85 -9.81 -7.59
N GLN A 145 11.71 -11.14 -7.46
CA GLN A 145 11.47 -12.01 -8.63
C GLN A 145 10.02 -11.93 -9.11
N GLN A 146 9.07 -11.83 -8.18
CA GLN A 146 7.66 -11.90 -8.50
C GLN A 146 6.81 -11.04 -7.57
N ALA A 147 5.77 -10.41 -8.13
CA ALA A 147 4.71 -9.74 -7.37
C ALA A 147 3.38 -9.77 -8.16
N TRP A 148 2.29 -9.50 -7.46
CA TRP A 148 0.96 -9.26 -8.04
C TRP A 148 0.63 -7.78 -7.95
N TRP A 149 0.11 -7.24 -9.02
CA TRP A 149 -0.25 -5.82 -9.10
C TRP A 149 -1.69 -5.65 -9.57
N ILE A 150 -2.52 -5.13 -8.68
CA ILE A 150 -3.90 -4.74 -8.97
C ILE A 150 -3.86 -3.26 -9.34
N ARG A 151 -4.22 -2.94 -10.57
CA ARG A 151 -4.18 -1.59 -11.12
C ARG A 151 -5.59 -1.05 -11.33
N CYS A 152 -5.89 0.14 -10.82
CA CYS A 152 -7.11 0.88 -11.15
C CYS A 152 -7.01 1.47 -12.56
N THR A 153 -8.06 1.30 -13.36
CA THR A 153 -8.07 1.77 -14.75
C THR A 153 -9.00 2.97 -14.98
N ARG A 154 -9.87 3.28 -14.03
CA ARG A 154 -10.69 4.47 -14.06
C ARG A 154 -9.90 5.64 -13.48
N ASN A 155 -9.77 6.74 -14.19
CA ASN A 155 -8.96 7.93 -13.85
C ASN A 155 -7.43 7.71 -13.98
N ASN A 156 -6.99 6.96 -15.00
CA ASN A 156 -5.57 6.84 -15.34
C ASN A 156 -4.99 8.20 -15.76
N ILE A 157 -4.57 8.97 -14.77
CA ILE A 157 -3.54 9.98 -14.93
C ILE A 157 -2.24 9.19 -15.15
N ASN A 158 -1.34 9.67 -16.04
CA ASN A 158 -0.04 9.06 -16.33
C ASN A 158 0.79 8.86 -15.05
N VAL A 159 0.53 7.80 -14.32
CA VAL A 159 1.25 7.47 -13.08
C VAL A 159 2.45 6.60 -13.46
N ASN A 160 3.60 6.88 -12.88
CA ASN A 160 4.78 6.05 -13.10
C ASN A 160 4.53 4.64 -12.55
N THR A 161 4.39 3.70 -13.45
CA THR A 161 4.06 2.30 -13.15
C THR A 161 5.22 1.35 -13.48
N ASP A 162 6.44 1.87 -13.56
CA ASP A 162 7.63 1.13 -14.02
C ASP A 162 8.12 0.08 -13.00
N TRP A 163 7.20 -0.57 -12.28
CA TRP A 163 7.50 -1.69 -11.39
C TRP A 163 8.30 -2.81 -12.08
N HIS A 164 8.19 -2.94 -13.40
CA HIS A 164 8.99 -3.87 -14.21
C HIS A 164 10.50 -3.61 -14.14
N LEU A 165 10.93 -2.42 -13.73
CA LEU A 165 12.35 -2.11 -13.49
C LEU A 165 12.85 -2.71 -12.18
N LEU A 166 11.95 -3.04 -11.25
CA LEU A 166 12.24 -3.49 -9.89
C LEU A 166 11.88 -4.95 -9.65
N ILE A 167 10.90 -5.47 -10.40
CA ILE A 167 10.31 -6.79 -10.23
C ILE A 167 10.37 -7.54 -11.55
N GLN A 168 10.94 -8.73 -11.54
CA GLN A 168 11.17 -9.51 -12.77
C GLN A 168 9.88 -10.00 -13.42
N TYR A 169 8.92 -10.48 -12.60
CA TYR A 169 7.62 -10.98 -13.07
C TYR A 169 6.48 -10.33 -12.31
N ILE A 170 5.57 -9.68 -13.03
CA ILE A 170 4.39 -9.05 -12.46
C ILE A 170 3.14 -9.71 -13.01
N HIS A 171 2.33 -10.28 -12.11
CA HIS A 171 0.98 -10.72 -12.41
C HIS A 171 0.02 -9.54 -12.26
N GLN A 172 -0.47 -9.01 -13.37
CA GLN A 172 -1.33 -7.83 -13.36
C GLN A 172 -2.81 -8.21 -13.40
N PHE A 173 -3.60 -7.51 -12.58
CA PHE A 173 -5.06 -7.54 -12.59
C PHE A 173 -5.58 -6.11 -12.73
N ASP A 174 -6.34 -5.83 -13.81
CA ASP A 174 -6.91 -4.51 -14.05
C ASP A 174 -8.31 -4.43 -13.47
N ALA A 175 -8.51 -3.50 -12.54
CA ALA A 175 -9.80 -3.21 -11.91
C ALA A 175 -10.38 -1.92 -12.50
N SER A 176 -11.63 -1.98 -13.02
CA SER A 176 -12.31 -0.83 -13.63
C SER A 176 -12.94 0.09 -12.58
N VAL A 177 -12.12 0.55 -11.62
CA VAL A 177 -12.52 1.41 -10.49
C VAL A 177 -11.52 2.52 -10.28
N CYS A 178 -11.88 3.49 -9.42
CA CYS A 178 -11.00 4.55 -8.95
C CYS A 178 -10.15 4.07 -7.77
N HIS A 179 -9.07 4.79 -7.48
CA HIS A 179 -8.15 4.51 -6.37
C HIS A 179 -8.88 4.28 -5.03
N HIS A 180 -9.73 5.20 -4.61
CA HIS A 180 -10.43 5.14 -3.32
C HIS A 180 -11.53 4.06 -3.22
N GLU A 181 -11.96 3.48 -4.36
CA GLU A 181 -12.99 2.45 -4.41
C GLU A 181 -12.40 1.02 -4.41
N VAL A 182 -11.13 0.88 -4.78
CA VAL A 182 -10.52 -0.42 -5.09
C VAL A 182 -10.60 -1.43 -3.95
N MET A 183 -10.45 -0.96 -2.71
CA MET A 183 -10.51 -1.83 -1.52
C MET A 183 -11.95 -2.19 -1.11
N LYS A 184 -12.97 -1.64 -1.77
CA LYS A 184 -14.40 -1.97 -1.60
C LYS A 184 -14.94 -2.79 -2.79
N GLU A 185 -14.18 -2.89 -3.88
CA GLU A 185 -14.61 -3.53 -5.13
C GLU A 185 -14.65 -5.06 -4.98
N SER A 186 -15.80 -5.65 -5.24
CA SER A 186 -16.06 -7.09 -5.04
C SER A 186 -15.16 -8.00 -5.87
N SER A 187 -14.82 -7.59 -7.10
CA SER A 187 -13.91 -8.33 -7.98
C SER A 187 -12.48 -8.35 -7.43
N VAL A 188 -12.02 -7.24 -6.87
CA VAL A 188 -10.70 -7.12 -6.21
C VAL A 188 -10.65 -7.94 -4.93
N ILE A 189 -11.67 -7.84 -4.08
CA ILE A 189 -11.78 -8.63 -2.85
C ILE A 189 -11.76 -10.13 -3.18
N SER A 190 -12.57 -10.55 -4.14
CA SER A 190 -12.62 -11.96 -4.58
C SER A 190 -11.28 -12.42 -5.14
N TYR A 191 -10.57 -11.57 -5.89
CA TYR A 191 -9.24 -11.87 -6.39
C TYR A 191 -8.23 -12.04 -5.25
N LEU A 192 -8.18 -11.13 -4.29
CA LEU A 192 -7.28 -11.19 -3.13
C LEU A 192 -7.52 -12.43 -2.28
N ILE A 193 -8.79 -12.79 -2.04
CA ILE A 193 -9.15 -14.00 -1.29
C ILE A 193 -8.64 -15.25 -2.00
N LYS A 194 -8.93 -15.42 -3.30
CA LYS A 194 -8.49 -16.58 -4.09
C LYS A 194 -6.97 -16.69 -4.10
N LEU A 195 -6.28 -15.56 -4.30
CA LEU A 195 -4.82 -15.50 -4.36
C LEU A 195 -4.20 -15.98 -3.03
N THR A 196 -4.68 -15.48 -1.91
CA THR A 196 -4.15 -15.83 -0.58
C THR A 196 -4.53 -17.24 -0.12
N GLN A 197 -5.55 -17.85 -0.71
CA GLN A 197 -5.95 -19.23 -0.47
C GLN A 197 -5.23 -20.24 -1.39
N GLY A 198 -4.36 -19.79 -2.28
CA GLY A 198 -3.60 -20.65 -3.20
C GLY A 198 -4.41 -21.21 -4.36
N VAL A 199 -5.53 -20.55 -4.70
CA VAL A 199 -6.32 -20.93 -5.88
C VAL A 199 -5.60 -20.44 -7.14
N THR A 200 -5.15 -21.37 -7.98
CA THR A 200 -4.53 -21.05 -9.26
C THR A 200 -5.56 -20.45 -10.21
N PHE A 201 -5.22 -19.33 -10.81
CA PHE A 201 -6.00 -18.73 -11.90
C PHE A 201 -5.64 -19.48 -13.19
N SER A 202 -6.59 -20.20 -13.73
CA SER A 202 -6.51 -20.83 -15.06
C SER A 202 -6.84 -19.82 -16.15
#